data_1ac244678e24b8d65ba69d2fcb7df91b
#
_entry.id   1ac244678e24b8d65ba69d2fcb7df91b
#
_cell.length_a   1.000
_cell.length_b   1.000
_cell.length_c   1.000
_cell.angle_alpha   90.00
_cell.angle_beta   90.00
_cell.angle_gamma   90.00
#
_symmetry.space_group_name_H-M   'P 1'
#
loop_
_entity.id
_entity.type
_entity.pdbx_description
1 polymer ?
#
loop_
_entity_poly.entity_id
_entity_poly.type
_entity_poly.pdbx_seq_one_letter_code
_entity_poly.pdbx_strand_id
1 'polypeptide(L)'
;ELLAGIPSVVYGLVGMTVLVPGVQRAFHLSSGATLFSAIVVLTIMILPYIISVSATALRAVPREYEEASLALGANYTETWFRVSLRAAKSGVAAAVIQGVGRALGEAMAIIMVAGNVANMPGLFKSVRFLTTAIVSEMSYASYGSLQRQALFSIGLVLFLFIMMINWILHRVIRKEEQ
;
A
#
# COMPACT_ATOMS: atom_id res chain seq x y z
N GLU A 1 -12.41 -0.33 11.36
CA GLU A 1 -12.71 -1.55 10.57
C GLU A 1 -13.53 -1.25 9.30
N LEU A 2 -14.50 -0.32 9.32
CA LEU A 2 -15.32 0.02 8.13
C LEU A 2 -14.50 0.52 6.94
N LEU A 3 -13.45 1.30 7.18
CA LEU A 3 -12.59 1.86 6.11
C LEU A 3 -11.81 0.80 5.34
N ALA A 4 -11.44 -0.31 5.96
CA ALA A 4 -10.71 -1.41 5.31
C ALA A 4 -11.58 -2.19 4.30
N GLY A 5 -12.92 -2.13 4.41
CA GLY A 5 -13.86 -2.78 3.53
C GLY A 5 -14.31 -1.95 2.32
N ILE A 6 -13.90 -0.68 2.22
CA ILE A 6 -14.30 0.20 1.12
C ILE A 6 -13.60 -0.24 -0.18
N PRO A 7 -14.33 -0.40 -1.31
CA PRO A 7 -13.71 -0.68 -2.61
C PRO A 7 -12.71 0.41 -3.04
N SER A 8 -11.57 0.01 -3.61
CA SER A 8 -10.50 0.96 -4.01
C SER A 8 -10.96 2.03 -5.00
N VAL A 9 -11.94 1.69 -5.84
CA VAL A 9 -12.56 2.64 -6.79
C VAL A 9 -13.19 3.85 -6.08
N VAL A 10 -13.77 3.65 -4.88
CA VAL A 10 -14.36 4.75 -4.09
C VAL A 10 -13.27 5.72 -3.63
N TYR A 11 -12.13 5.20 -3.17
CA TYR A 11 -10.96 6.04 -2.84
C TYR A 11 -10.45 6.80 -4.06
N GLY A 12 -10.40 6.15 -5.23
CA GLY A 12 -10.04 6.79 -6.49
C GLY A 12 -11.02 7.91 -6.88
N LEU A 13 -12.33 7.67 -6.75
CA LEU A 13 -13.38 8.65 -7.07
C LEU A 13 -13.29 9.87 -6.14
N VAL A 14 -13.18 9.68 -4.84
CA VAL A 14 -13.00 10.76 -3.87
C VAL A 14 -11.67 11.48 -4.13
N GLY A 15 -10.61 10.75 -4.41
CA GLY A 15 -9.31 11.32 -4.79
C GLY A 15 -9.42 12.23 -6.01
N MET A 16 -10.09 11.76 -7.06
CA MET A 16 -10.28 12.52 -8.30
C MET A 16 -11.14 13.76 -8.10
N THR A 17 -12.21 13.67 -7.31
CA THR A 17 -13.17 14.78 -7.13
C THR A 17 -12.74 15.81 -6.10
N VAL A 18 -12.00 15.42 -5.07
CA VAL A 18 -11.61 16.27 -3.94
C VAL A 18 -10.10 16.55 -3.91
N LEU A 19 -9.28 15.49 -3.90
CA LEU A 19 -7.84 15.62 -3.71
C LEU A 19 -7.16 16.23 -4.94
N VAL A 20 -7.47 15.75 -6.14
CA VAL A 20 -6.85 16.23 -7.38
C VAL A 20 -7.09 17.73 -7.59
N PRO A 21 -8.33 18.28 -7.49
CA PRO A 21 -8.54 19.71 -7.56
C PRO A 21 -7.89 20.49 -6.39
N GLY A 22 -7.84 19.90 -5.21
CA GLY A 22 -7.15 20.47 -4.04
C GLY A 22 -5.66 20.65 -4.29
N VAL A 23 -4.98 19.60 -4.76
CA VAL A 23 -3.54 19.62 -5.10
C VAL A 23 -3.26 20.61 -6.23
N GLN A 24 -4.11 20.62 -7.27
CA GLN A 24 -3.98 21.55 -8.39
C GLN A 24 -3.97 23.01 -7.91
N ARG A 25 -4.91 23.37 -7.04
CA ARG A 25 -5.03 24.74 -6.50
C ARG A 25 -3.92 25.08 -5.53
N ALA A 26 -3.57 24.16 -4.62
CA ALA A 26 -2.58 24.40 -3.58
C ALA A 26 -1.17 24.60 -4.14
N PHE A 27 -0.82 23.89 -5.21
CA PHE A 27 0.51 23.94 -5.81
C PHE A 27 0.54 24.67 -7.16
N HIS A 28 -0.55 25.34 -7.56
CA HIS A 28 -0.69 26.09 -8.83
C HIS A 28 -0.27 25.26 -10.06
N LEU A 29 -0.67 23.99 -10.11
CA LEU A 29 -0.31 23.07 -11.18
C LEU A 29 -1.29 23.16 -12.35
N SER A 30 -0.84 22.78 -13.55
CA SER A 30 -1.72 22.61 -14.73
C SER A 30 -2.72 21.46 -14.54
N SER A 31 -2.33 20.43 -13.78
CA SER A 31 -3.19 19.30 -13.38
C SER A 31 -2.78 18.81 -11.99
N GLY A 32 -3.77 18.51 -11.15
CA GLY A 32 -3.54 17.89 -9.85
C GLY A 32 -3.46 16.36 -9.91
N ALA A 33 -3.71 15.74 -11.07
CA ALA A 33 -3.55 14.30 -11.28
C ALA A 33 -2.05 13.98 -11.45
N THR A 34 -1.39 13.70 -10.33
CA THR A 34 0.07 13.61 -10.20
C THR A 34 0.48 12.40 -9.36
N LEU A 35 1.79 12.09 -9.37
CA LEU A 35 2.37 11.08 -8.49
C LEU A 35 2.08 11.40 -7.01
N PHE A 36 2.11 12.68 -6.61
CA PHE A 36 1.79 13.09 -5.24
C PHE A 36 0.35 12.70 -4.85
N SER A 37 -0.64 12.99 -5.71
CA SER A 37 -2.03 12.61 -5.48
C SER A 37 -2.21 11.09 -5.36
N ALA A 38 -1.49 10.32 -6.20
CA ALA A 38 -1.50 8.87 -6.13
C ALA A 38 -0.92 8.34 -4.79
N ILE A 39 0.20 8.90 -4.33
CA ILE A 39 0.82 8.55 -3.05
C ILE A 39 -0.15 8.82 -1.89
N VAL A 40 -0.80 9.98 -1.85
CA VAL A 40 -1.75 10.34 -0.78
C VAL A 40 -2.94 9.37 -0.75
N VAL A 41 -3.56 9.08 -1.91
CA VAL A 41 -4.69 8.15 -1.99
C VAL A 41 -4.28 6.74 -1.56
N LEU A 42 -3.13 6.24 -2.03
CA LEU A 42 -2.60 4.94 -1.62
C LEU A 42 -2.35 4.88 -0.11
N THR A 43 -1.77 5.92 0.47
CA THR A 43 -1.50 6.00 1.91
C THR A 43 -2.80 5.92 2.71
N ILE A 44 -3.80 6.72 2.35
CA ILE A 44 -5.11 6.74 3.02
C ILE A 44 -5.80 5.37 2.91
N MET A 45 -5.65 4.68 1.79
CA MET A 45 -6.27 3.37 1.54
C MET A 45 -5.56 2.24 2.31
N ILE A 46 -4.22 2.27 2.38
CA ILE A 46 -3.42 1.17 2.94
C ILE A 46 -3.31 1.26 4.46
N LEU A 47 -3.23 2.48 5.00
CA LEU A 47 -3.01 2.71 6.42
C LEU A 47 -4.07 2.03 7.32
N PRO A 48 -5.38 2.14 7.06
CA PRO A 48 -6.41 1.46 7.86
C PRO A 48 -6.26 -0.06 7.83
N TYR A 49 -5.86 -0.63 6.70
CA TYR A 49 -5.62 -2.06 6.55
C TYR A 49 -4.44 -2.51 7.43
N ILE A 50 -3.29 -1.83 7.34
CA ILE A 50 -2.11 -2.14 8.16
C ILE A 50 -2.46 -2.02 9.65
N ILE A 51 -3.16 -0.96 10.05
CA ILE A 51 -3.57 -0.74 11.44
C ILE A 51 -4.48 -1.88 11.92
N SER A 52 -5.47 -2.28 11.13
CA SER A 52 -6.42 -3.34 11.51
C SER A 52 -5.71 -4.68 11.71
N VAL A 53 -4.86 -5.09 10.78
CA VAL A 53 -4.10 -6.36 10.87
C VAL A 53 -3.08 -6.30 12.01
N SER A 54 -2.39 -5.17 12.20
CA SER A 54 -1.46 -4.98 13.33
C SER A 54 -2.18 -5.02 14.68
N ALA A 55 -3.35 -4.41 14.79
CA ALA A 55 -4.16 -4.47 16.00
C ALA A 55 -4.62 -5.89 16.33
N THR A 56 -4.94 -6.70 15.31
CA THR A 56 -5.27 -8.10 15.49
C THR A 56 -4.07 -8.90 16.00
N ALA A 57 -2.89 -8.66 15.47
CA ALA A 57 -1.65 -9.29 15.93
C ALA A 57 -1.31 -8.92 17.39
N LEU A 58 -1.51 -7.65 17.77
CA LEU A 58 -1.32 -7.19 19.15
C LEU A 58 -2.32 -7.83 20.11
N ARG A 59 -3.59 -7.98 19.72
CA ARG A 59 -4.62 -8.63 20.55
C ARG A 59 -4.40 -10.15 20.70
N ALA A 60 -3.64 -10.76 19.82
CA ALA A 60 -3.30 -12.18 19.88
C ALA A 60 -2.17 -12.48 20.89
N VAL A 61 -1.50 -11.46 21.42
CA VAL A 61 -0.49 -11.65 22.49
C VAL A 61 -1.18 -12.15 23.76
N PRO A 62 -0.69 -13.26 24.37
CA PRO A 62 -1.25 -13.77 25.60
C PRO A 62 -1.18 -12.74 26.74
N ARG A 63 -2.26 -12.58 27.49
CA ARG A 63 -2.37 -11.63 28.63
C ARG A 63 -1.34 -11.90 29.71
N GLU A 64 -0.90 -13.14 29.86
CA GLU A 64 0.11 -13.57 30.81
C GLU A 64 1.43 -12.77 30.69
N TYR A 65 1.79 -12.35 29.49
CA TYR A 65 2.97 -11.49 29.28
C TYR A 65 2.77 -10.09 29.85
N GLU A 66 1.58 -9.53 29.72
CA GLU A 66 1.26 -8.20 30.27
C GLU A 66 1.16 -8.25 31.80
N GLU A 67 0.48 -9.26 32.33
CA GLU A 67 0.33 -9.47 33.76
C GLU A 67 1.67 -9.71 34.45
N ALA A 68 2.56 -10.52 33.86
CA ALA A 68 3.90 -10.76 34.39
C ALA A 68 4.74 -9.46 34.42
N SER A 69 4.66 -8.63 33.39
CA SER A 69 5.36 -7.34 33.31
C SER A 69 4.87 -6.37 34.38
N LEU A 70 3.55 -6.27 34.56
CA LEU A 70 2.94 -5.42 35.60
C LEU A 70 3.29 -5.92 37.01
N ALA A 71 3.34 -7.24 37.24
CA ALA A 71 3.74 -7.83 38.52
C ALA A 71 5.20 -7.51 38.88
N LEU A 72 6.06 -7.30 37.89
CA LEU A 72 7.46 -6.85 38.07
C LEU A 72 7.57 -5.33 38.31
N GLY A 73 6.45 -4.60 38.39
CA GLY A 73 6.40 -3.17 38.69
C GLY A 73 6.50 -2.25 37.46
N ALA A 74 6.45 -2.80 36.24
CA ALA A 74 6.36 -1.96 35.03
C ALA A 74 5.00 -1.23 34.98
N ASN A 75 4.98 -0.04 34.38
CA ASN A 75 3.71 0.65 34.09
C ASN A 75 3.09 0.15 32.77
N TYR A 76 1.81 0.46 32.54
CA TYR A 76 1.08 0.04 31.33
C TYR A 76 1.77 0.47 30.02
N THR A 77 2.33 1.67 29.98
CA THR A 77 3.00 2.19 28.79
C THR A 77 4.30 1.40 28.51
N GLU A 78 5.07 1.13 29.55
CA GLU A 78 6.29 0.31 29.42
C GLU A 78 5.97 -1.12 28.99
N THR A 79 4.96 -1.74 29.62
CA THR A 79 4.48 -3.08 29.24
C THR A 79 4.08 -3.12 27.78
N TRP A 80 3.31 -2.13 27.32
CA TRP A 80 2.84 -2.08 25.94
C TRP A 80 4.00 -1.99 24.93
N PHE A 81 4.95 -1.05 25.14
CA PHE A 81 6.05 -0.86 24.20
C PHE A 81 7.15 -1.93 24.29
N ARG A 82 7.46 -2.41 25.51
CA ARG A 82 8.60 -3.32 25.73
C ARG A 82 8.21 -4.79 25.69
N VAL A 83 6.96 -5.12 25.97
CA VAL A 83 6.49 -6.52 26.04
C VAL A 83 5.50 -6.78 24.90
N SER A 84 4.31 -6.17 24.90
CA SER A 84 3.22 -6.50 23.97
C SER A 84 3.62 -6.24 22.52
N LEU A 85 4.21 -5.07 22.22
CA LEU A 85 4.65 -4.73 20.87
C LEU A 85 5.81 -5.62 20.38
N ARG A 86 6.72 -5.99 21.28
CA ARG A 86 7.81 -6.92 20.94
C ARG A 86 7.32 -8.34 20.70
N ALA A 87 6.37 -8.81 21.49
CA ALA A 87 5.75 -10.12 21.29
C ALA A 87 4.96 -10.19 19.97
N ALA A 88 4.32 -9.09 19.56
CA ALA A 88 3.55 -9.00 18.31
C ALA A 88 4.37 -8.57 17.09
N LYS A 89 5.69 -8.34 17.21
CA LYS A 89 6.51 -7.75 16.13
C LYS A 89 6.40 -8.47 14.79
N SER A 90 6.37 -9.79 14.78
CA SER A 90 6.24 -10.58 13.55
C SER A 90 4.88 -10.38 12.88
N GLY A 91 3.81 -10.32 13.67
CA GLY A 91 2.47 -10.07 13.16
C GLY A 91 2.30 -8.64 12.62
N VAL A 92 2.87 -7.64 13.30
CA VAL A 92 2.88 -6.25 12.83
C VAL A 92 3.70 -6.12 11.53
N ALA A 93 4.85 -6.78 11.48
CA ALA A 93 5.69 -6.80 10.29
C ALA A 93 4.98 -7.49 9.10
N ALA A 94 4.28 -8.60 9.35
CA ALA A 94 3.45 -9.26 8.34
C ALA A 94 2.33 -8.34 7.83
N ALA A 95 1.71 -7.53 8.70
CA ALA A 95 0.70 -6.54 8.32
C ALA A 95 1.27 -5.50 7.35
N VAL A 96 2.48 -5.00 7.62
CA VAL A 96 3.16 -4.04 6.73
C VAL A 96 3.47 -4.67 5.38
N ILE A 97 3.99 -5.91 5.33
CA ILE A 97 4.26 -6.63 4.07
C ILE A 97 2.98 -6.78 3.23
N GLN A 98 1.89 -7.20 3.86
CA GLN A 98 0.60 -7.35 3.17
C GLN A 98 0.09 -6.01 2.65
N GLY A 99 0.24 -4.92 3.43
CA GLY A 99 -0.08 -3.56 2.99
C GLY A 99 0.73 -3.11 1.79
N VAL A 100 2.04 -3.34 1.79
CA VAL A 100 2.93 -3.04 0.66
C VAL A 100 2.55 -3.88 -0.57
N GLY A 101 2.29 -5.18 -0.40
CA GLY A 101 1.84 -6.05 -1.49
C GLY A 101 0.55 -5.54 -2.14
N ARG A 102 -0.42 -5.09 -1.31
CA ARG A 102 -1.67 -4.48 -1.79
C ARG A 102 -1.40 -3.18 -2.56
N ALA A 103 -0.50 -2.32 -2.06
CA ALA A 103 -0.12 -1.08 -2.73
C ALA A 103 0.47 -1.31 -4.12
N LEU A 104 1.36 -2.29 -4.24
CA LEU A 104 2.04 -2.63 -5.50
C LEU A 104 1.08 -3.18 -6.56
N GLY A 105 0.00 -3.83 -6.13
CA GLY A 105 -1.04 -4.36 -7.02
C GLY A 105 -2.16 -3.38 -7.36
N GLU A 106 -2.22 -2.19 -6.72
CA GLU A 106 -3.34 -1.25 -6.92
C GLU A 106 -3.29 -0.60 -8.30
N ALA A 107 -4.42 -0.65 -9.00
CA ALA A 107 -4.57 -0.04 -10.32
C ALA A 107 -5.77 0.91 -10.39
N MET A 108 -6.92 0.52 -9.82
CA MET A 108 -8.19 1.20 -10.02
C MET A 108 -8.24 2.59 -9.37
N ALA A 109 -7.75 2.73 -8.14
CA ALA A 109 -7.66 4.04 -7.50
C ALA A 109 -6.60 4.93 -8.18
N ILE A 110 -5.47 4.33 -8.55
CA ILE A 110 -4.33 5.07 -9.14
C ILE A 110 -4.68 5.64 -10.51
N ILE A 111 -5.36 4.89 -11.38
CA ILE A 111 -5.71 5.35 -12.73
C ILE A 111 -6.54 6.63 -12.71
N MET A 112 -7.32 6.84 -11.65
CA MET A 112 -8.18 8.01 -11.49
C MET A 112 -7.44 9.26 -11.02
N VAL A 113 -6.30 9.10 -10.31
CA VAL A 113 -5.63 10.21 -9.61
C VAL A 113 -4.20 10.49 -10.08
N ALA A 114 -3.57 9.58 -10.84
CA ALA A 114 -2.17 9.72 -11.28
C ALA A 114 -2.01 10.39 -12.65
N GLY A 115 -3.11 10.58 -13.41
CA GLY A 115 -3.10 11.18 -14.74
C GLY A 115 -2.72 10.24 -15.88
N ASN A 116 -2.22 9.05 -15.60
CA ASN A 116 -1.92 7.94 -16.55
C ASN A 116 -1.12 8.35 -17.81
N VAL A 117 -0.17 9.28 -17.67
CA VAL A 117 0.69 9.76 -18.76
C VAL A 117 2.07 9.12 -18.64
N ALA A 118 2.60 8.62 -19.76
CA ALA A 118 3.94 8.01 -19.82
C ALA A 118 5.04 9.10 -19.81
N ASN A 119 5.26 9.71 -18.65
CA ASN A 119 6.31 10.70 -18.40
C ASN A 119 7.40 10.15 -17.48
N MET A 120 8.58 10.77 -17.50
CA MET A 120 9.57 10.56 -16.46
C MET A 120 9.00 10.94 -15.10
N PRO A 121 9.14 10.09 -14.07
CA PRO A 121 8.53 10.29 -12.78
C PRO A 121 9.01 11.58 -12.11
N GLY A 122 8.06 12.36 -11.63
CA GLY A 122 8.28 13.55 -10.83
C GLY A 122 7.10 13.73 -9.89
N LEU A 123 7.35 14.22 -8.67
CA LEU A 123 6.36 14.26 -7.60
C LEU A 123 5.06 14.99 -8.02
N PHE A 124 5.18 16.09 -8.73
CA PHE A 124 4.04 16.90 -9.22
C PHE A 124 3.77 16.71 -10.72
N LYS A 125 4.27 15.61 -11.32
CA LYS A 125 3.98 15.27 -12.70
C LYS A 125 2.99 14.12 -12.77
N SER A 126 2.18 14.10 -13.82
CA SER A 126 1.35 12.94 -14.17
C SER A 126 2.25 11.78 -14.58
N VAL A 127 1.95 10.60 -14.06
CA VAL A 127 2.74 9.38 -14.29
C VAL A 127 1.84 8.20 -14.63
N ARG A 128 2.41 7.22 -15.32
CA ARG A 128 1.76 5.93 -15.60
C ARG A 128 2.45 4.84 -14.79
N PHE A 129 1.67 4.08 -14.04
CA PHE A 129 2.14 2.89 -13.32
C PHE A 129 2.05 1.66 -14.21
N LEU A 130 2.82 0.61 -13.91
CA LEU A 130 2.75 -0.65 -14.65
C LEU A 130 1.36 -1.31 -14.55
N THR A 131 0.75 -1.25 -13.37
CA THR A 131 -0.62 -1.75 -13.13
C THR A 131 -1.66 -0.99 -13.95
N THR A 132 -1.58 0.36 -13.99
CA THR A 132 -2.51 1.16 -14.75
C THR A 132 -2.33 1.01 -16.26
N ALA A 133 -1.11 0.80 -16.75
CA ALA A 133 -0.83 0.51 -18.16
C ALA A 133 -1.56 -0.78 -18.60
N ILE A 134 -1.47 -1.85 -17.79
CA ILE A 134 -2.15 -3.11 -18.10
C ILE A 134 -3.67 -2.91 -18.13
N VAL A 135 -4.24 -2.28 -17.08
CA VAL A 135 -5.70 -2.11 -16.96
C VAL A 135 -6.26 -1.22 -18.06
N SER A 136 -5.56 -0.14 -18.44
CA SER A 136 -6.06 0.81 -19.43
C SER A 136 -5.94 0.32 -20.86
N GLU A 137 -4.94 -0.51 -21.19
CA GLU A 137 -4.64 -0.86 -22.58
C GLU A 137 -5.00 -2.31 -22.95
N MET A 138 -5.14 -3.22 -21.97
CA MET A 138 -5.39 -4.64 -22.25
C MET A 138 -6.69 -4.87 -23.02
N SER A 139 -7.73 -4.08 -22.73
CA SER A 139 -9.05 -4.21 -23.40
C SER A 139 -9.02 -3.77 -24.87
N TYR A 140 -8.07 -2.92 -25.25
CA TYR A 140 -7.95 -2.40 -26.62
C TYR A 140 -6.91 -3.15 -27.45
N ALA A 141 -6.05 -3.95 -26.81
CA ALA A 141 -4.99 -4.69 -27.48
C ALA A 141 -5.54 -5.94 -28.17
N SER A 142 -5.47 -5.96 -29.50
CA SER A 142 -5.92 -7.08 -30.32
C SER A 142 -5.14 -8.37 -30.01
N TYR A 143 -5.81 -9.52 -30.18
CA TYR A 143 -5.17 -10.83 -30.02
C TYR A 143 -3.97 -10.98 -31.00
N GLY A 144 -2.83 -11.44 -30.49
CA GLY A 144 -1.61 -11.63 -31.28
C GLY A 144 -0.86 -10.35 -31.63
N SER A 145 -1.35 -9.17 -31.24
CA SER A 145 -0.63 -7.90 -31.48
C SER A 145 0.62 -7.77 -30.61
N LEU A 146 1.60 -7.02 -31.10
CA LEU A 146 2.82 -6.69 -30.37
C LEU A 146 2.53 -5.92 -29.08
N GLN A 147 1.50 -5.06 -29.11
CA GLN A 147 1.03 -4.32 -27.94
C GLN A 147 0.56 -5.28 -26.83
N ARG A 148 -0.22 -6.31 -27.18
CA ARG A 148 -0.70 -7.29 -26.20
C ARG A 148 0.45 -8.10 -25.62
N GLN A 149 1.43 -8.50 -26.44
CA GLN A 149 2.62 -9.20 -25.95
C GLN A 149 3.45 -8.31 -25.00
N ALA A 150 3.58 -7.02 -25.30
CA ALA A 150 4.25 -6.06 -24.43
C ALA A 150 3.54 -5.92 -23.07
N LEU A 151 2.18 -5.87 -23.04
CA LEU A 151 1.43 -5.82 -21.80
C LEU A 151 1.60 -7.09 -20.94
N PHE A 152 1.67 -8.27 -21.57
CA PHE A 152 2.00 -9.50 -20.84
C PHE A 152 3.44 -9.47 -20.28
N SER A 153 4.38 -8.91 -21.02
CA SER A 153 5.76 -8.73 -20.54
C SER A 153 5.80 -7.77 -19.34
N ILE A 154 5.05 -6.68 -19.36
CA ILE A 154 4.89 -5.75 -18.21
C ILE A 154 4.30 -6.50 -17.01
N GLY A 155 3.27 -7.32 -17.22
CA GLY A 155 2.66 -8.15 -16.17
C GLY A 155 3.66 -9.13 -15.56
N LEU A 156 4.48 -9.78 -16.38
CA LEU A 156 5.53 -10.69 -15.91
C LEU A 156 6.58 -9.95 -15.07
N VAL A 157 7.06 -8.80 -15.54
CA VAL A 157 8.02 -7.97 -14.80
C VAL A 157 7.43 -7.53 -13.47
N LEU A 158 6.18 -7.06 -13.45
CA LEU A 158 5.47 -6.66 -12.21
C LEU A 158 5.35 -7.84 -11.24
N PHE A 159 4.96 -9.01 -11.74
CA PHE A 159 4.85 -10.23 -10.93
C PHE A 159 6.19 -10.61 -10.29
N LEU A 160 7.27 -10.66 -11.07
CA LEU A 160 8.59 -10.97 -10.55
C LEU A 160 9.08 -9.93 -9.54
N PHE A 161 8.78 -8.65 -9.78
CA PHE A 161 9.13 -7.56 -8.87
C PHE A 161 8.40 -7.68 -7.52
N ILE A 162 7.09 -7.96 -7.54
CA ILE A 162 6.28 -8.18 -6.33
C ILE A 162 6.79 -9.41 -5.57
N MET A 163 7.08 -10.51 -6.28
CA MET A 163 7.64 -11.72 -5.68
C MET A 163 8.99 -11.44 -5.01
N MET A 164 9.86 -10.70 -5.67
CA MET A 164 11.16 -10.31 -5.13
C MET A 164 11.02 -9.45 -3.86
N ILE A 165 10.17 -8.43 -3.89
CA ILE A 165 9.92 -7.57 -2.71
C ILE A 165 9.37 -8.40 -1.55
N ASN A 166 8.36 -9.21 -1.79
CA ASN A 166 7.78 -10.06 -0.75
C ASN A 166 8.83 -11.02 -0.15
N TRP A 167 9.68 -11.61 -0.99
CA TRP A 167 10.74 -12.50 -0.54
C TRP A 167 11.78 -11.77 0.33
N ILE A 168 12.20 -10.57 -0.09
CA ILE A 168 13.13 -9.73 0.69
C ILE A 168 12.53 -9.37 2.04
N LEU A 169 11.29 -8.87 2.05
CA LEU A 169 10.59 -8.47 3.27
C LEU A 169 10.44 -9.64 4.24
N HIS A 170 10.05 -10.82 3.76
CA HIS A 170 9.96 -12.02 4.58
C HIS A 170 11.33 -12.44 5.16
N ARG A 171 12.40 -12.32 4.37
CA ARG A 171 13.75 -12.63 4.86
C ARG A 171 14.23 -11.66 5.94
N VAL A 172 13.97 -10.37 5.78
CA VAL A 172 14.36 -9.34 6.76
C VAL A 172 13.65 -9.60 8.09
N ILE A 173 12.35 -9.88 8.06
CA ILE A 173 11.56 -10.12 9.27
C ILE A 173 12.03 -11.40 10.00
N ARG A 174 12.24 -12.49 9.26
CA ARG A 174 12.70 -13.75 9.85
C ARG A 174 14.07 -13.63 10.52
N LYS A 175 14.92 -12.70 10.08
CA LYS A 175 16.24 -12.47 10.65
C LYS A 175 16.18 -11.68 11.96
N GLU A 176 15.12 -10.92 12.20
CA GLU A 176 14.90 -10.20 13.46
C GLU A 176 14.22 -11.06 14.54
N GLU A 177 13.73 -12.26 14.18
CA GLU A 177 13.13 -13.21 15.11
C GLU A 177 14.15 -14.16 15.76
N GLN A 178 15.36 -14.24 15.21
CA GLN A 178 16.48 -15.04 15.75
C GLN A 178 17.40 -14.17 16.63
#